data_a2f2ae89f3345e89f79116b6b7e5e142
#
_entry.id   a2f2ae89f3345e89f79116b6b7e5e142
#
_cell.length_a   1.000
_cell.length_b   1.000
_cell.length_c   1.000
_cell.angle_alpha   90.00
_cell.angle_beta   90.00
_cell.angle_gamma   90.00
#
_symmetry.space_group_name_H-M   'P 1'
#
loop_
_entity.id
_entity.type
_entity.pdbx_description
1 polymer ?
#
loop_
_entity_poly.entity_id
_entity_poly.type
_entity_poly.pdbx_seq_one_letter_code
_entity_poly.pdbx_strand_id
1 'polypeptide(L)'
;MKALFTAVVLSATLAASGASAQGANLSGRWQCMAQCLGPPGGFAFITQNGWELNVVNDVGMASRAWEDYPGHIWIDQANIGALYSPDGFTLQFDNGTIWQRAPLLPPPPVRSRG
;
A
#
# COMPACT_ATOMS: atom_id res chain seq x y z
N MET A 1 -17.21 -42.53 0.45
CA MET A 1 -16.62 -42.60 0.03
C MET A 1 -16.18 -41.78 -0.82
N LYS A 2 -16.44 -41.53 -1.62
CA LYS A 2 -16.07 -40.85 -2.53
C LYS A 2 -16.03 -39.50 -2.25
N ALA A 3 -16.54 -39.03 -1.42
CA ALA A 3 -16.63 -37.70 -1.16
C ALA A 3 -15.34 -37.10 -0.78
N LEU A 4 -14.49 -37.88 -0.44
CA LEU A 4 -13.34 -37.40 -0.03
C LEU A 4 -12.60 -36.66 -0.93
N PHE A 5 -12.57 -37.04 -2.13
CA PHE A 5 -11.73 -36.41 -2.98
C PHE A 5 -12.18 -35.10 -3.29
N THR A 6 -13.28 -34.76 -2.98
CA THR A 6 -13.72 -33.54 -3.30
C THR A 6 -12.98 -32.51 -2.53
N ALA A 7 -12.60 -32.78 -1.39
CA ALA A 7 -11.91 -31.85 -0.59
C ALA A 7 -10.58 -31.46 -1.17
N VAL A 8 -10.02 -32.32 -1.87
CA VAL A 8 -8.78 -32.06 -2.45
C VAL A 8 -8.83 -30.96 -3.44
N VAL A 9 -9.87 -30.90 -4.14
CA VAL A 9 -10.03 -29.91 -5.14
C VAL A 9 -10.02 -28.55 -4.52
N LEU A 10 -10.58 -28.41 -3.37
CA LEU A 10 -10.64 -27.18 -2.75
C LEU A 10 -9.30 -26.66 -2.36
N SER A 11 -8.42 -27.49 -2.06
CA SER A 11 -7.13 -27.07 -1.68
C SER A 11 -6.44 -26.31 -2.75
N ALA A 12 -6.60 -26.73 -3.94
CA ALA A 12 -5.96 -26.09 -5.04
C ALA A 12 -6.47 -24.67 -5.21
N THR A 13 -7.72 -24.47 -4.97
CA THR A 13 -8.29 -23.19 -5.13
C THR A 13 -7.75 -22.24 -4.08
N LEU A 14 -7.53 -22.73 -2.92
CA LEU A 14 -7.03 -21.90 -1.89
C LEU A 14 -5.66 -21.35 -2.18
N ALA A 15 -4.87 -22.08 -2.88
CA ALA A 15 -3.56 -21.60 -3.20
C ALA A 15 -3.62 -20.33 -4.02
N ALA A 16 -4.52 -20.26 -4.91
CA ALA A 16 -4.66 -19.09 -5.72
C ALA A 16 -5.16 -17.93 -4.90
N SER A 17 -6.02 -18.19 -3.96
CA SER A 17 -6.51 -17.14 -3.15
C SER A 17 -5.43 -16.56 -2.28
N GLY A 18 -4.47 -17.35 -1.91
CA GLY A 18 -3.41 -16.87 -1.09
C GLY A 18 -2.65 -15.72 -1.71
N ALA A 19 -2.51 -15.74 -2.99
CA ALA A 19 -1.81 -14.68 -3.67
C ALA A 19 -2.55 -13.38 -3.55
N SER A 20 -3.84 -13.41 -3.66
CA SER A 20 -4.58 -12.18 -3.57
C SER A 20 -4.76 -11.74 -2.14
N ALA A 21 -4.56 -12.60 -1.19
CA ALA A 21 -4.76 -12.20 0.19
C ALA A 21 -3.74 -11.15 0.62
N GLN A 22 -2.64 -11.04 -0.10
CA GLN A 22 -1.68 -10.04 0.26
C GLN A 22 -2.11 -8.65 -0.13
N GLY A 23 -3.09 -8.53 -0.99
CA GLY A 23 -3.63 -7.24 -1.38
C GLY A 23 -2.73 -6.50 -2.34
N ALA A 24 -2.85 -5.21 -2.37
CA ALA A 24 -2.16 -4.39 -3.35
C ALA A 24 -0.71 -4.18 -2.96
N ASN A 25 0.13 -3.95 -3.93
CA ASN A 25 1.51 -3.56 -3.69
C ASN A 25 1.52 -2.05 -3.50
N LEU A 26 1.95 -1.62 -2.35
CA LEU A 26 1.91 -0.21 -2.01
C LEU A 26 3.20 0.53 -2.35
N SER A 27 4.16 -0.15 -2.95
CA SER A 27 5.41 0.51 -3.33
C SER A 27 5.16 1.65 -4.29
N GLY A 28 5.84 2.74 -4.06
CA GLY A 28 5.75 3.87 -4.96
C GLY A 28 5.69 5.19 -4.22
N ARG A 29 5.34 6.22 -4.95
CA ARG A 29 5.27 7.57 -4.42
C ARG A 29 3.83 7.88 -4.04
N TRP A 30 3.67 8.46 -2.88
CA TRP A 30 2.37 8.82 -2.33
C TRP A 30 2.34 10.31 -2.06
N GLN A 31 1.17 10.88 -2.04
CA GLN A 31 1.01 12.30 -1.79
C GLN A 31 0.05 12.48 -0.62
N CYS A 32 0.43 13.29 0.33
CA CYS A 32 -0.41 13.51 1.49
C CYS A 32 -1.52 14.49 1.13
N MET A 33 -2.74 14.11 1.38
CA MET A 33 -3.91 14.88 0.99
C MET A 33 -4.62 15.52 2.19
N ALA A 34 -4.52 14.96 3.37
CA ALA A 34 -5.21 15.47 4.54
C ALA A 34 -4.43 15.16 5.80
N GLN A 35 -4.51 16.02 6.78
CA GLN A 35 -3.85 15.84 8.07
C GLN A 35 -2.37 15.54 7.90
N CYS A 36 -1.70 16.30 7.08
CA CYS A 36 -0.31 16.07 6.74
C CYS A 36 0.61 16.55 7.85
N LEU A 37 1.76 15.91 7.97
CA LEU A 37 2.76 16.35 8.93
C LEU A 37 3.45 17.60 8.41
N GLY A 38 3.68 17.66 7.13
CA GLY A 38 4.25 18.84 6.51
C GLY A 38 3.20 19.59 5.72
N PRO A 39 3.62 20.41 4.79
CA PRO A 39 2.65 21.15 3.97
C PRO A 39 1.79 20.18 3.17
N PRO A 40 0.54 20.52 2.91
CA PRO A 40 -0.32 19.66 2.12
C PRO A 40 0.28 19.41 0.74
N GLY A 41 0.11 18.20 0.27
CA GLY A 41 0.66 17.84 -1.04
C GLY A 41 2.07 17.29 -0.99
N GLY A 42 2.66 17.18 0.19
CA GLY A 42 4.00 16.61 0.31
C GLY A 42 4.03 15.15 -0.08
N PHE A 43 5.18 14.70 -0.53
CA PHE A 43 5.31 13.33 -1.02
C PHE A 43 5.88 12.40 0.04
N ALA A 44 5.37 11.20 0.03
CA ALA A 44 5.85 10.11 0.86
C ALA A 44 6.19 8.94 -0.05
N PHE A 45 6.96 7.99 0.45
CA PHE A 45 7.44 6.88 -0.36
C PHE A 45 7.29 5.59 0.40
N ILE A 46 6.87 4.55 -0.26
CA ILE A 46 6.75 3.23 0.33
C ILE A 46 7.51 2.24 -0.54
N THR A 47 8.24 1.35 0.11
CA THR A 47 8.82 0.20 -0.55
C THR A 47 8.28 -1.03 0.16
N GLN A 48 7.68 -1.92 -0.59
CA GLN A 48 7.08 -3.12 -0.01
C GLN A 48 7.75 -4.37 -0.53
N ASN A 49 8.05 -5.29 0.38
CA ASN A 49 8.60 -6.57 0.03
C ASN A 49 7.80 -7.61 0.81
N GLY A 50 6.81 -8.18 0.17
CA GLY A 50 5.91 -9.12 0.84
C GLY A 50 5.10 -8.42 1.90
N TRP A 51 5.25 -8.84 3.14
CA TRP A 51 4.50 -8.27 4.24
C TRP A 51 5.25 -7.14 4.93
N GLU A 52 6.48 -6.88 4.54
CA GLU A 52 7.28 -5.84 5.14
C GLU A 52 7.28 -4.59 4.28
N LEU A 53 7.22 -3.44 4.92
CA LEU A 53 7.26 -2.19 4.20
C LEU A 53 8.26 -1.25 4.87
N ASN A 54 8.85 -0.39 4.05
CA ASN A 54 9.56 0.77 4.56
C ASN A 54 8.79 1.98 4.10
N VAL A 55 8.52 2.88 5.02
CA VAL A 55 7.70 4.05 4.74
C VAL A 55 8.51 5.29 5.08
N VAL A 56 8.61 6.20 4.11
CA VAL A 56 9.21 7.51 4.37
C VAL A 56 8.06 8.49 4.26
N ASN A 57 7.77 9.18 5.35
CA ASN A 57 6.59 10.03 5.37
C ASN A 57 6.83 11.37 4.67
N ASP A 58 5.84 12.22 4.68
CA ASP A 58 5.87 13.48 3.94
C ASP A 58 6.84 14.51 4.52
N VAL A 59 7.45 14.24 5.66
CA VAL A 59 8.52 15.08 6.17
C VAL A 59 9.86 14.36 6.20
N GLY A 60 9.94 13.23 5.50
CA GLY A 60 11.21 12.52 5.31
C GLY A 60 11.63 11.57 6.41
N MET A 61 10.73 11.23 7.32
CA MET A 61 11.08 10.31 8.40
C MET A 61 10.76 8.90 7.99
N ALA A 62 11.70 8.01 8.16
CA ALA A 62 11.55 6.62 7.75
C ALA A 62 11.05 5.76 8.89
N SER A 63 10.25 4.78 8.57
CA SER A 63 9.76 3.81 9.53
C SER A 63 9.56 2.47 8.88
N ARG A 64 9.64 1.41 9.64
CA ARG A 64 9.23 0.12 9.19
C ARG A 64 7.74 0.02 9.35
N ALA A 65 7.13 -0.75 8.51
CA ALA A 65 5.71 -1.03 8.57
C ALA A 65 5.46 -2.46 8.17
N TRP A 66 4.29 -2.98 8.47
CA TRP A 66 3.95 -4.36 8.22
C TRP A 66 2.53 -4.42 7.72
N GLU A 67 2.29 -5.29 6.77
CA GLU A 67 0.93 -5.62 6.41
C GLU A 67 0.48 -6.66 7.43
N ASP A 68 -0.20 -6.26 8.48
CA ASP A 68 -0.58 -7.15 9.55
C ASP A 68 -1.79 -7.99 9.18
N TYR A 69 -2.61 -7.52 8.25
CA TYR A 69 -3.61 -8.35 7.61
C TYR A 69 -3.99 -7.67 6.29
N PRO A 70 -4.59 -8.39 5.36
CA PRO A 70 -4.88 -7.80 4.05
C PRO A 70 -5.76 -6.57 4.17
N GLY A 71 -5.33 -5.51 3.55
CA GLY A 71 -6.05 -4.23 3.59
C GLY A 71 -5.57 -3.30 4.67
N HIS A 72 -4.66 -3.73 5.53
CA HIS A 72 -4.24 -2.93 6.67
C HIS A 72 -2.73 -3.01 6.87
N ILE A 73 -2.14 -1.89 7.24
CA ILE A 73 -0.72 -1.88 7.59
C ILE A 73 -0.54 -1.22 8.95
N TRP A 74 0.52 -1.59 9.62
CA TRP A 74 0.91 -1.03 10.89
C TRP A 74 2.25 -0.34 10.73
N ILE A 75 2.36 0.89 11.22
CA ILE A 75 3.57 1.69 11.08
C ILE A 75 4.23 1.81 12.45
N ASP A 76 5.38 1.23 12.59
CA ASP A 76 6.03 1.09 13.88
C ASP A 76 6.38 2.40 14.55
N GLN A 77 7.06 3.27 13.86
CA GLN A 77 7.53 4.49 14.49
C GLN A 77 6.39 5.41 14.86
N ALA A 78 5.39 5.47 14.07
CA ALA A 78 4.24 6.32 14.32
C ALA A 78 3.23 5.65 15.27
N ASN A 79 3.38 4.35 15.49
CA ASN A 79 2.49 3.59 16.34
C ASN A 79 1.04 3.76 15.88
N ILE A 80 0.81 3.58 14.60
CA ILE A 80 -0.49 3.86 14.01
C ILE A 80 -0.78 2.89 12.90
N GLY A 81 -2.03 2.58 12.70
CA GLY A 81 -2.46 1.74 11.60
C GLY A 81 -3.03 2.53 10.46
N ALA A 82 -3.14 1.90 9.32
CA ALA A 82 -3.76 2.49 8.14
C ALA A 82 -4.47 1.43 7.33
N LEU A 83 -5.59 1.81 6.77
CA LEU A 83 -6.30 0.96 5.82
C LEU A 83 -5.98 1.42 4.42
N TYR A 84 -5.83 0.48 3.51
CA TYR A 84 -5.64 0.86 2.12
C TYR A 84 -6.82 0.37 1.29
N SER A 85 -7.12 1.12 0.24
CA SER A 85 -8.23 0.78 -0.64
C SER A 85 -7.91 -0.45 -1.47
N PRO A 86 -8.91 -1.19 -1.91
CA PRO A 86 -8.67 -2.40 -2.69
C PRO A 86 -7.86 -2.17 -3.95
N ASP A 87 -7.96 -1.00 -4.54
CA ASP A 87 -7.20 -0.68 -5.73
C ASP A 87 -5.77 -0.22 -5.41
N GLY A 88 -5.44 -0.08 -4.13
CA GLY A 88 -4.10 0.33 -3.75
C GLY A 88 -3.78 1.78 -3.98
N PHE A 89 -4.78 2.63 -4.15
CA PHE A 89 -4.56 4.04 -4.44
C PHE A 89 -4.69 4.97 -3.26
N THR A 90 -5.29 4.54 -2.17
CA THR A 90 -5.54 5.42 -1.03
C THR A 90 -5.14 4.73 0.26
N LEU A 91 -4.45 5.45 1.12
CA LEU A 91 -4.16 5.03 2.48
C LEU A 91 -4.86 5.99 3.42
N GLN A 92 -5.57 5.42 4.39
CA GLN A 92 -6.27 6.21 5.36
C GLN A 92 -5.79 5.81 6.73
N PHE A 93 -5.09 6.70 7.38
CA PHE A 93 -4.48 6.41 8.67
C PHE A 93 -5.47 6.64 9.81
N ASP A 94 -5.25 6.01 10.93
CA ASP A 94 -6.16 6.09 12.06
C ASP A 94 -6.33 7.50 12.60
N ASN A 95 -5.35 8.35 12.39
CA ASN A 95 -5.42 9.72 12.88
C ASN A 95 -6.04 10.69 11.88
N GLY A 96 -6.59 10.20 10.80
CA GLY A 96 -7.23 11.04 9.80
C GLY A 96 -6.34 11.46 8.65
N THR A 97 -5.06 11.10 8.68
CA THR A 97 -4.17 11.39 7.56
C THR A 97 -4.59 10.55 6.36
N ILE A 98 -4.60 11.15 5.21
CA ILE A 98 -4.93 10.46 3.96
C ILE A 98 -3.81 10.68 2.97
N TRP A 99 -3.31 9.58 2.44
CA TRP A 99 -2.35 9.63 1.34
C TRP A 99 -3.00 9.01 0.12
N GLN A 100 -2.72 9.57 -1.03
CA GLN A 100 -3.15 8.99 -2.29
C GLN A 100 -1.94 8.72 -3.14
N ARG A 101 -2.02 7.69 -3.96
CA ARG A 101 -0.94 7.35 -4.85
C ARG A 101 -0.67 8.55 -5.76
N ALA A 102 0.55 9.02 -5.77
CA ALA A 102 0.87 10.13 -6.63
C ALA A 102 0.90 9.63 -8.06
N PRO A 103 0.32 10.36 -8.98
CA PRO A 103 0.34 9.92 -10.36
C PRO A 103 1.76 9.89 -10.87
N LEU A 104 2.00 9.02 -11.82
CA LEU A 104 3.28 9.02 -12.48
C LEU A 104 3.42 10.36 -13.17
N LEU A 105 4.60 10.92 -13.07
CA LEU A 105 4.83 12.14 -13.76
C LEU A 105 4.72 11.89 -15.24
N PRO A 106 4.02 12.71 -15.97
CA PRO A 106 3.98 12.53 -17.41
C PRO A 106 5.36 12.73 -17.98
N PRO A 107 5.69 12.12 -19.07
CA PRO A 107 6.98 12.38 -19.69
C PRO A 107 7.09 13.85 -20.03
N PRO A 108 8.26 14.42 -20.01
CA PRO A 108 8.38 15.82 -20.36
C PRO A 108 7.84 16.05 -21.76
N PRO A 109 7.25 17.19 -21.99
CA PRO A 109 6.75 17.47 -23.34
C PRO A 109 7.89 17.38 -24.33
N VAL A 110 7.57 16.86 -25.45
CA VAL A 110 8.56 16.81 -26.46
C VAL A 110 8.86 18.22 -26.83
N ARG A 111 10.02 18.61 -26.84
CA ARG A 111 10.26 19.89 -26.99
C ARG A 111 10.43 20.14 -28.20
N SER A 112 9.98 20.33 -28.62
CA SER A 112 10.05 20.46 -29.85
C SER A 112 10.71 21.57 -30.17
N ARG A 113 10.80 21.78 -29.83
CA ARG A 113 11.06 22.48 -30.02
C ARG A 113 11.33 22.68 -30.07
N GLY A 114 11.61 22.75 -29.89
CA GLY A 114 11.63 23.12 -30.10
C GLY A 114 11.73 23.03 -29.57
#